data_fe3d4e936c692744fa433567c5e0f92a
#
_entry.id   fe3d4e936c692744fa433567c5e0f92a
#
_cell.length_a   1.000
_cell.length_b   1.000
_cell.length_c   1.000
_cell.angle_alpha   90.00
_cell.angle_beta   90.00
_cell.angle_gamma   90.00
#
_symmetry.space_group_name_H-M   'P 1'
#
loop_
_entity.id
_entity.type
_entity.pdbx_description
1 polymer ?
#
loop_
_entity_poly.entity_id
_entity_poly.type
_entity_poly.pdbx_seq_one_letter_code
_entity_poly.pdbx_strand_id
1 'polypeptide(L)' 'MTVELNEGERKLVECYLNLVHVLGDHRQDLAPFEERNALKATAALWQVMNGLDQDPGQLYELGA' A
#
# COMPACT_ATOMS: atom_id res chain seq x y z
N MET A 1 8.66 -11.42 -14.31
CA MET A 1 7.86 -10.82 -15.39
C MET A 1 7.16 -9.57 -14.87
N THR A 2 7.25 -8.49 -15.62
CA THR A 2 6.63 -7.25 -15.21
C THR A 2 5.20 -7.18 -15.76
N VAL A 3 4.25 -6.95 -14.86
CA VAL A 3 2.87 -6.70 -15.26
C VAL A 3 2.76 -5.23 -15.59
N GLU A 4 2.27 -4.93 -16.78
CA GLU A 4 2.08 -3.56 -17.19
C GLU A 4 0.79 -3.03 -16.59
N LEU A 5 0.91 -2.01 -15.76
CA LEU A 5 -0.21 -1.41 -15.06
C LEU A 5 -0.71 -0.19 -15.82
N ASN A 6 -2.02 0.01 -15.84
CA ASN A 6 -2.56 1.26 -16.33
C ASN A 6 -2.36 2.36 -15.28
N GLU A 7 -2.70 3.60 -15.63
CA GLU A 7 -2.43 4.73 -14.74
C GLU A 7 -3.24 4.66 -13.45
N GLY A 8 -4.49 4.23 -13.52
CA GLY A 8 -5.32 4.06 -12.32
C GLY A 8 -4.74 3.03 -11.38
N GLU A 9 -4.31 1.91 -11.93
CA GLU A 9 -3.68 0.85 -11.13
C GLU A 9 -2.38 1.33 -10.50
N ARG A 10 -1.61 2.09 -11.25
CA ARG A 10 -0.37 2.68 -10.73
C ARG A 10 -0.63 3.59 -9.55
N LYS A 11 -1.70 4.38 -9.63
CA LYS A 11 -2.10 5.27 -8.52
C LYS A 11 -2.50 4.47 -7.29
N LEU A 12 -3.18 3.34 -7.48
CA LEU A 12 -3.52 2.46 -6.36
C LEU A 12 -2.27 1.89 -5.68
N VAL A 13 -1.27 1.51 -6.47
CA VAL A 13 0.00 1.04 -5.93
C VAL A 13 0.65 2.14 -5.10
N GLU A 14 0.66 3.37 -5.59
CA GLU A 14 1.20 4.50 -4.86
C GLU A 14 0.48 4.72 -3.53
N CYS A 15 -0.86 4.61 -3.53
CA CYS A 15 -1.65 4.74 -2.32
C CYS A 15 -1.28 3.66 -1.30
N TYR A 16 -1.13 2.43 -1.76
CA TYR A 16 -0.73 1.33 -0.90
C TYR A 16 0.63 1.61 -0.25
N LEU A 17 1.60 2.01 -1.06
CA LEU A 17 2.95 2.28 -0.56
C LEU A 17 2.94 3.44 0.44
N ASN A 18 2.13 4.48 0.18
CA ASN A 18 2.01 5.61 1.09
C ASN A 18 1.43 5.17 2.43
N LEU A 19 0.41 4.31 2.41
CA LEU A 19 -0.18 3.79 3.65
C LEU A 19 0.82 2.94 4.44
N VAL A 20 1.56 2.09 3.75
CA VAL A 20 2.60 1.27 4.38
C VAL A 20 3.63 2.17 5.04
N HIS A 21 4.03 3.24 4.35
CA HIS A 21 5.01 4.18 4.87
C HIS A 21 4.49 4.90 6.13
N VAL A 22 3.25 5.37 6.09
CA VAL A 22 2.64 6.05 7.23
C VAL A 22 2.58 5.12 8.44
N LEU A 23 2.14 3.88 8.24
CA LEU A 23 2.02 2.91 9.32
C LEU A 23 3.38 2.45 9.84
N GLY A 24 4.41 2.49 8.99
CA GLY A 24 5.76 2.11 9.39
C GLY A 24 6.48 3.20 10.15
N ASP A 25 6.41 4.43 9.65
CA ASP A 25 7.25 5.52 10.15
C ASP A 25 6.50 6.57 10.96
N HIS A 26 5.19 6.69 10.78
CA HIS A 26 4.41 7.77 11.40
C HIS A 26 3.24 7.26 12.23
N ARG A 27 3.28 6.00 12.62
CA ARG A 27 2.17 5.38 13.34
C ARG A 27 1.86 6.10 14.66
N GLN A 28 2.90 6.55 15.36
CA GLN A 28 2.73 7.23 16.63
C GLN A 28 2.07 8.60 16.50
N ASP A 29 2.03 9.15 15.29
CA ASP A 29 1.38 10.44 15.04
C ASP A 29 -0.14 10.30 14.85
N LEU A 30 -0.64 9.07 14.78
CA LEU A 30 -2.03 8.80 14.45
C LEU A 30 -2.85 8.58 15.72
N ALA A 31 -4.07 9.14 15.73
CA ALA A 31 -5.04 8.80 16.75
C ALA A 31 -5.48 7.34 16.57
N PRO A 32 -5.97 6.68 17.63
CA PRO A 32 -6.35 5.26 17.52
C PRO A 32 -7.34 4.96 16.39
N PHE A 33 -8.33 5.83 16.16
CA PHE A 33 -9.29 5.58 15.08
C PHE A 33 -8.65 5.73 13.71
N GLU A 34 -7.69 6.66 13.58
CA GLU A 34 -6.97 6.87 12.33
C GLU A 34 -6.10 5.66 11.99
N GLU A 35 -5.37 5.17 12.99
CA GLU A 35 -4.53 3.99 12.81
C GLU A 35 -5.37 2.78 12.42
N ARG A 36 -6.49 2.56 13.10
CA ARG A 36 -7.35 1.42 12.82
C ARG A 36 -7.89 1.45 11.40
N ASN A 37 -8.35 2.62 10.96
CA ASN A 37 -8.89 2.75 9.61
C ASN A 37 -7.80 2.67 8.55
N ALA A 38 -6.62 3.20 8.83
CA ALA A 38 -5.49 3.07 7.92
C ALA A 38 -5.09 1.61 7.74
N LEU A 39 -5.12 0.82 8.82
CA LEU A 39 -4.83 -0.61 8.74
C LEU A 39 -5.86 -1.34 7.87
N LYS A 40 -7.14 -0.99 8.02
CA LYS A 40 -8.20 -1.58 7.19
C LYS A 40 -8.00 -1.21 5.72
N ALA A 41 -7.66 0.04 5.44
CA ALA A 41 -7.44 0.49 4.08
C ALA A 41 -6.24 -0.22 3.46
N THR A 42 -5.18 -0.40 4.24
CA THR A 42 -3.98 -1.12 3.77
C THR A 42 -4.32 -2.56 3.43
N ALA A 43 -5.13 -3.21 4.27
CA ALA A 43 -5.54 -4.60 4.01
C ALA A 43 -6.37 -4.70 2.73
N ALA A 44 -7.27 -3.73 2.51
CA ALA A 44 -8.08 -3.71 1.30
C ALA A 44 -7.22 -3.51 0.05
N LEU A 45 -6.25 -2.60 0.11
CA LEU A 45 -5.34 -2.36 -1.01
C LEU A 45 -4.40 -3.54 -1.23
N TRP A 46 -4.04 -4.25 -0.17
CA TRP A 46 -3.23 -5.46 -0.30
C TRP A 46 -3.94 -6.50 -1.18
N GLN A 47 -5.29 -6.60 -1.05
CA GLN A 47 -6.06 -7.48 -1.91
C GLN A 47 -5.99 -7.04 -3.37
N VAL A 48 -5.96 -5.73 -3.61
CA VAL A 48 -5.81 -5.20 -4.97
C VAL A 48 -4.43 -5.60 -5.51
N MET A 49 -3.38 -5.48 -4.69
CA MET A 49 -2.03 -5.87 -5.11
C MET A 49 -1.98 -7.33 -5.52
N ASN A 50 -2.65 -8.21 -4.75
CA ASN A 50 -2.72 -9.62 -5.10
C ASN A 50 -3.42 -9.83 -6.45
N GLY A 51 -4.52 -9.11 -6.69
CA GLY A 51 -5.24 -9.21 -7.94
C GLY A 51 -4.46 -8.70 -9.13
N LEU A 52 -3.49 -7.83 -8.89
CA LEU A 52 -2.62 -7.30 -9.94
C LEU A 52 -1.34 -8.10 -10.09
N ASP A 53 -1.21 -9.22 -9.39
CA ASP A 53 0.01 -10.05 -9.38
C ASP A 53 1.24 -9.28 -8.93
N GLN A 54 1.04 -8.27 -8.09
CA GLN A 54 2.15 -7.52 -7.51
C GLN A 54 2.50 -8.12 -6.16
N ASP A 55 3.77 -8.35 -5.94
CA ASP A 55 4.27 -8.78 -4.65
C ASP A 55 4.49 -7.54 -3.79
N PRO A 56 3.75 -7.37 -2.69
CA PRO A 56 3.93 -6.20 -1.83
C PRO A 56 5.37 -6.04 -1.35
N GLY A 57 6.08 -7.14 -1.13
CA GLY A 57 7.48 -7.08 -0.73
C GLY A 57 8.36 -6.49 -1.82
N GLN A 58 8.13 -6.91 -3.07
CA GLN A 58 8.87 -6.37 -4.21
C GLN A 58 8.59 -4.88 -4.41
N LEU A 59 7.33 -4.49 -4.27
CA LEU A 59 6.96 -3.08 -4.38
C LEU A 59 7.65 -2.26 -3.31
N TYR A 60 7.74 -2.79 -2.11
CA TYR A 60 8.42 -2.13 -1.01
C TYR A 60 9.90 -1.90 -1.33
N GLU A 61 10.56 -2.93 -1.86
CA GLU A 61 11.97 -2.82 -2.24
C GLU A 61 12.17 -1.79 -3.34
N LEU A 62 11.27 -1.77 -4.33
CA LEU A 62 11.37 -0.81 -5.43
C LEU A 62 11.10 0.61 -4.95
N GLY A 63 10.26 0.78 -3.96
CA GLY A 63 9.93 2.07 -3.39
C GLY A 63 10.97 2.60 -2.41
N ALA A 64 11.82 1.73 -1.97
CA ALA A 64 12.88 2.11 -1.06
C ALA A 64 14.08 2.66 -1.83
#